data_f23dabbba1c900b3a081930f43632e26
#
_entry.id   f23dabbba1c900b3a081930f43632e26
#
_cell.length_a   1.000
_cell.length_b   1.000
_cell.length_c   1.000
_cell.angle_alpha   90.00
_cell.angle_beta   90.00
_cell.angle_gamma   90.00
#
_symmetry.space_group_name_H-M   'P 1'
#
loop_
_entity.id
_entity.type
_entity.pdbx_description
1 polymer ?
#
loop_
_entity_poly.entity_id
_entity_poly.type
_entity_poly.pdbx_seq_one_letter_code
_entity_poly.pdbx_strand_id
1 'polypeptide(L)'
;MPDIGPSQTGLLSVPASVNAITPLIGQILIEIEAAREQGVVAEVYVFHNHPKSGAVYEPVSRRLLPLDRIWQSRLAALPWPTTNLPQVIEGTAPALQALIREYLFVLLFQACAESLASENASRLAAMQRAEKNIDEILEELNRTFHRIRQEAIDEELFDVISGYEALWPAVLSFGYVAKRFLPPLHEH
;
A
#
# COMPACT_ATOMS: atom_id res chain seq x y z
N MET A 1 -3.71 -9.12 -39.72
CA MET A 1 -4.43 -9.72 -38.58
C MET A 1 -5.18 -8.60 -37.89
N PRO A 2 -6.48 -8.62 -37.73
CA PRO A 2 -7.19 -7.61 -36.97
C PRO A 2 -6.79 -7.77 -35.48
N ASP A 3 -6.46 -6.64 -34.88
CA ASP A 3 -6.14 -6.51 -33.46
C ASP A 3 -7.43 -6.78 -32.66
N ILE A 4 -7.61 -8.01 -32.17
CA ILE A 4 -8.73 -8.39 -31.31
C ILE A 4 -8.31 -8.04 -29.88
N GLY A 5 -8.21 -6.73 -29.61
CA GLY A 5 -8.21 -6.25 -28.25
C GLY A 5 -9.58 -6.53 -27.60
N PRO A 6 -9.65 -6.82 -26.29
CA PRO A 6 -10.93 -7.04 -25.63
C PRO A 6 -11.81 -5.79 -25.79
N SER A 7 -12.95 -5.94 -26.48
CA SER A 7 -13.92 -4.85 -26.58
C SER A 7 -14.51 -4.60 -25.20
N GLN A 8 -14.26 -3.42 -24.63
CA GLN A 8 -14.87 -3.00 -23.37
C GLN A 8 -16.35 -2.72 -23.62
N THR A 9 -17.21 -3.51 -23.02
CA THR A 9 -18.68 -3.40 -23.15
C THR A 9 -19.29 -2.49 -22.06
N GLY A 10 -18.60 -2.27 -20.95
CA GLY A 10 -19.09 -1.42 -19.87
C GLY A 10 -17.98 -1.07 -18.86
N LEU A 11 -18.16 0.07 -18.18
CA LEU A 11 -17.31 0.51 -17.07
C LEU A 11 -18.20 0.65 -15.82
N LEU A 12 -17.84 -0.05 -14.76
CA LEU A 12 -18.48 0.05 -13.46
C LEU A 12 -17.52 0.67 -12.45
N SER A 13 -18.04 1.50 -11.55
CA SER A 13 -17.23 2.12 -10.51
C SER A 13 -16.73 1.07 -9.52
N VAL A 14 -15.43 1.10 -9.23
CA VAL A 14 -14.84 0.23 -8.21
C VAL A 14 -15.37 0.63 -6.83
N PRO A 15 -15.87 -0.31 -6.01
CA PRO A 15 -16.41 0.00 -4.70
C PRO A 15 -15.30 0.41 -3.74
N ALA A 16 -15.45 1.58 -3.13
CA ALA A 16 -14.52 2.08 -2.10
C ALA A 16 -14.79 1.48 -0.71
N SER A 17 -15.90 0.77 -0.53
CA SER A 17 -16.32 0.17 0.74
C SER A 17 -17.06 -1.14 0.53
N VAL A 18 -17.07 -1.99 1.56
CA VAL A 18 -17.78 -3.29 1.54
C VAL A 18 -19.29 -3.11 1.25
N ASN A 19 -19.90 -2.05 1.76
CA ASN A 19 -21.33 -1.78 1.55
C ASN A 19 -21.68 -1.48 0.08
N ALA A 20 -20.71 -0.96 -0.70
CA ALA A 20 -20.90 -0.65 -2.10
C ALA A 20 -20.72 -1.87 -3.03
N ILE A 21 -20.23 -2.99 -2.50
CA ILE A 21 -20.01 -4.23 -3.29
C ILE A 21 -21.34 -4.84 -3.72
N THR A 22 -22.33 -4.93 -2.82
CA THR A 22 -23.62 -5.59 -3.09
C THR A 22 -24.36 -5.01 -4.29
N PRO A 23 -24.58 -3.68 -4.40
CA PRO A 23 -25.25 -3.11 -5.57
C PRO A 23 -24.48 -3.29 -6.87
N LEU A 24 -23.14 -3.22 -6.82
CA LEU A 24 -22.26 -3.48 -7.96
C LEU A 24 -22.47 -4.91 -8.52
N ILE A 25 -22.47 -5.91 -7.63
CA ILE A 25 -22.64 -7.30 -8.03
C ILE A 25 -24.03 -7.51 -8.63
N GLY A 26 -25.07 -6.85 -8.09
CA GLY A 26 -26.41 -6.90 -8.66
C GLY A 26 -26.43 -6.44 -10.11
N GLN A 27 -25.72 -5.36 -10.46
CA GLN A 27 -25.58 -4.87 -11.82
C GLN A 27 -24.82 -5.87 -12.71
N ILE A 28 -23.68 -6.39 -12.25
CA ILE A 28 -22.88 -7.38 -12.97
C ILE A 28 -23.70 -8.64 -13.30
N LEU A 29 -24.46 -9.15 -12.33
CA LEU A 29 -25.28 -10.35 -12.55
C LEU A 29 -26.37 -10.12 -13.61
N ILE A 30 -27.02 -8.95 -13.62
CA ILE A 30 -28.00 -8.59 -14.63
C ILE A 30 -27.37 -8.54 -16.03
N GLU A 31 -26.16 -7.95 -16.15
CA GLU A 31 -25.44 -7.89 -17.43
C GLU A 31 -25.02 -9.29 -17.90
N ILE A 32 -24.55 -10.15 -17.00
CA ILE A 32 -24.19 -11.55 -17.33
C ILE A 32 -25.43 -12.33 -17.80
N GLU A 33 -26.57 -12.20 -17.10
CA GLU A 33 -27.81 -12.87 -17.46
C GLU A 33 -28.29 -12.40 -18.87
N ALA A 34 -28.32 -11.09 -19.11
CA ALA A 34 -28.71 -10.53 -20.40
C ALA A 34 -27.81 -10.98 -21.57
N ALA A 35 -26.50 -10.99 -21.36
CA ALA A 35 -25.54 -11.44 -22.36
C ALA A 35 -25.65 -12.95 -22.67
N ARG A 36 -25.99 -13.76 -21.68
CA ARG A 36 -26.24 -15.19 -21.86
C ARG A 36 -27.54 -15.47 -22.61
N GLU A 37 -28.63 -14.75 -22.30
CA GLU A 37 -29.91 -14.89 -22.98
C GLU A 37 -29.78 -14.55 -24.48
N GLN A 38 -28.94 -13.57 -24.81
CA GLN A 38 -28.63 -13.21 -26.20
C GLN A 38 -27.68 -14.20 -26.90
N GLY A 39 -27.15 -15.19 -26.18
CA GLY A 39 -26.19 -16.16 -26.72
C GLY A 39 -24.82 -15.59 -27.08
N VAL A 40 -24.50 -14.39 -26.60
CA VAL A 40 -23.24 -13.69 -26.89
C VAL A 40 -22.10 -14.24 -26.02
N VAL A 41 -22.40 -14.68 -24.80
CA VAL A 41 -21.39 -15.10 -23.81
C VAL A 41 -21.53 -16.58 -23.49
N ALA A 42 -20.48 -17.35 -23.80
CA ALA A 42 -20.38 -18.78 -23.46
C ALA A 42 -19.65 -19.03 -22.13
N GLU A 43 -18.66 -18.20 -21.82
CA GLU A 43 -17.82 -18.33 -20.63
C GLU A 43 -17.69 -17.00 -19.89
N VAL A 44 -17.63 -17.04 -18.57
CA VAL A 44 -17.44 -15.88 -17.70
C VAL A 44 -16.27 -16.14 -16.78
N TYR A 45 -15.32 -15.22 -16.78
CA TYR A 45 -14.17 -15.23 -15.90
C TYR A 45 -14.14 -13.96 -15.05
N VAL A 46 -13.69 -14.08 -13.80
CA VAL A 46 -13.35 -12.95 -12.94
C VAL A 46 -11.84 -12.95 -12.70
N PHE A 47 -11.23 -11.78 -12.85
CA PHE A 47 -9.85 -11.53 -12.51
C PHE A 47 -9.83 -10.58 -11.31
N HIS A 48 -9.16 -10.97 -10.25
CA HIS A 48 -9.10 -10.19 -9.02
C HIS A 48 -7.77 -10.39 -8.31
N ASN A 49 -7.46 -9.51 -7.36
CA ASN A 49 -6.30 -9.62 -6.51
C ASN A 49 -6.67 -10.39 -5.23
N HIS A 50 -5.91 -11.44 -4.93
CA HIS A 50 -6.07 -12.24 -3.73
C HIS A 50 -4.98 -11.88 -2.71
N PRO A 51 -5.32 -11.63 -1.42
CA PRO A 51 -4.33 -11.38 -0.37
C PRO A 51 -3.44 -12.61 -0.16
N LYS A 52 -2.12 -12.39 -0.12
CA LYS A 52 -1.14 -13.48 0.07
C LYS A 52 -0.25 -13.23 1.28
N SER A 53 -0.01 -14.25 2.08
CA SER A 53 0.96 -14.20 3.17
C SER A 53 2.37 -14.01 2.62
N GLY A 54 3.07 -12.94 3.04
CA GLY A 54 4.43 -12.61 2.59
C GLY A 54 4.54 -11.82 1.28
N ALA A 55 3.43 -11.63 0.56
CA ALA A 55 3.32 -10.68 -0.55
C ALA A 55 2.04 -9.88 -0.36
N VAL A 56 1.97 -8.66 -0.92
CA VAL A 56 0.82 -7.79 -0.70
C VAL A 56 -0.44 -8.39 -1.33
N TYR A 57 -0.31 -8.97 -2.52
CA TYR A 57 -1.36 -9.69 -3.24
C TYR A 57 -0.79 -10.55 -4.37
N GLU A 58 -1.63 -11.41 -4.94
CA GLU A 58 -1.38 -12.08 -6.21
C GLU A 58 -2.61 -11.96 -7.13
N PRO A 59 -2.42 -11.77 -8.44
CA PRO A 59 -3.53 -11.78 -9.39
C PRO A 59 -4.03 -13.20 -9.59
N VAL A 60 -5.34 -13.39 -9.47
CA VAL A 60 -6.03 -14.68 -9.62
C VAL A 60 -7.10 -14.55 -10.69
N SER A 61 -7.22 -15.59 -11.51
CA SER A 61 -8.34 -15.75 -12.45
C SER A 61 -9.22 -16.92 -12.04
N ARG A 62 -10.53 -16.72 -12.05
CA ARG A 62 -11.52 -17.74 -11.70
C ARG A 62 -12.60 -17.80 -12.75
N ARG A 63 -12.85 -19.01 -13.29
CA ARG A 63 -14.00 -19.21 -14.18
C ARG A 63 -15.26 -19.30 -13.34
N LEU A 64 -16.22 -18.45 -13.65
CA LEU A 64 -17.53 -18.42 -13.02
C LEU A 64 -18.54 -19.29 -13.77
N LEU A 65 -18.52 -19.25 -15.10
CA LEU A 65 -19.39 -20.02 -15.96
C LEU A 65 -18.59 -20.57 -17.16
N PRO A 66 -18.95 -21.78 -17.66
CA PRO A 66 -19.86 -22.76 -17.07
C PRO A 66 -19.32 -23.33 -15.75
N LEU A 67 -20.21 -23.80 -14.91
CA LEU A 67 -19.84 -24.44 -13.63
C LEU A 67 -19.00 -25.69 -13.91
N ASP A 68 -17.90 -25.82 -13.14
CA ASP A 68 -16.96 -26.93 -13.30
C ASP A 68 -17.65 -28.29 -13.01
N ARG A 69 -17.51 -29.22 -13.96
CA ARG A 69 -18.08 -30.59 -13.81
C ARG A 69 -17.45 -31.35 -12.65
N ILE A 70 -16.17 -31.11 -12.37
CA ILE A 70 -15.47 -31.74 -11.24
C ILE A 70 -16.05 -31.24 -9.93
N TRP A 71 -16.32 -29.96 -9.82
CA TRP A 71 -16.99 -29.34 -8.67
C TRP A 71 -18.41 -29.91 -8.48
N GLN A 72 -19.21 -30.01 -9.57
CA GLN A 72 -20.53 -30.60 -9.54
C GLN A 72 -20.50 -32.07 -9.06
N SER A 73 -19.56 -32.86 -9.56
CA SER A 73 -19.38 -34.26 -9.16
C SER A 73 -19.00 -34.41 -7.69
N ARG A 74 -18.12 -33.52 -7.18
CA ARG A 74 -17.78 -33.50 -5.75
C ARG A 74 -18.97 -33.12 -4.89
N LEU A 75 -19.75 -32.13 -5.30
CA LEU A 75 -20.94 -31.73 -4.57
C LEU A 75 -21.99 -32.84 -4.52
N ALA A 76 -22.20 -33.53 -5.63
CA ALA A 76 -23.12 -34.67 -5.72
C ALA A 76 -22.67 -35.87 -4.89
N ALA A 77 -21.35 -36.02 -4.65
CA ALA A 77 -20.80 -37.11 -3.84
C ALA A 77 -20.86 -36.83 -2.32
N LEU A 78 -21.17 -35.61 -1.91
CA LEU A 78 -21.34 -35.28 -0.50
C LEU A 78 -22.61 -35.94 0.05
N PRO A 79 -22.53 -36.67 1.19
CA PRO A 79 -23.72 -37.19 1.82
C PRO A 79 -24.66 -36.09 2.24
N TRP A 80 -25.96 -36.29 2.03
CA TRP A 80 -26.95 -35.33 2.48
C TRP A 80 -26.89 -35.20 4.02
N PRO A 81 -26.85 -33.99 4.59
CA PRO A 81 -26.54 -33.76 6.00
C PRO A 81 -27.65 -34.20 6.95
N THR A 82 -28.83 -34.50 6.43
CA THR A 82 -30.02 -34.89 7.23
C THR A 82 -30.69 -36.14 6.64
N THR A 83 -31.56 -36.79 7.43
CA THR A 83 -32.39 -37.90 6.96
C THR A 83 -33.62 -37.46 6.17
N ASN A 84 -33.91 -36.15 6.18
CA ASN A 84 -35.07 -35.57 5.48
C ASN A 84 -34.68 -35.12 4.08
N LEU A 85 -35.45 -35.49 3.08
CA LEU A 85 -35.27 -34.98 1.72
C LEU A 85 -35.79 -33.56 1.61
N PRO A 86 -35.06 -32.65 0.91
CA PRO A 86 -35.55 -31.30 0.68
C PRO A 86 -36.76 -31.29 -0.25
N GLN A 87 -37.78 -30.55 0.12
CA GLN A 87 -38.94 -30.32 -0.74
C GLN A 87 -38.81 -28.96 -1.45
N VAL A 88 -38.94 -28.97 -2.76
CA VAL A 88 -38.95 -27.77 -3.59
C VAL A 88 -40.38 -27.41 -3.93
N ILE A 89 -40.87 -26.23 -3.46
CA ILE A 89 -42.27 -25.83 -3.57
C ILE A 89 -42.60 -25.29 -4.96
N GLU A 90 -41.68 -24.51 -5.57
CA GLU A 90 -41.91 -23.81 -6.85
C GLU A 90 -41.36 -24.53 -8.07
N GLY A 91 -40.93 -25.78 -7.92
CA GLY A 91 -40.29 -26.57 -9.00
C GLY A 91 -38.75 -26.50 -8.98
N THR A 92 -38.12 -27.53 -9.56
CA THR A 92 -36.66 -27.68 -9.48
C THR A 92 -35.88 -26.69 -10.33
N ALA A 93 -36.39 -26.28 -11.48
CA ALA A 93 -35.70 -25.36 -12.38
C ALA A 93 -35.57 -23.92 -11.83
N PRO A 94 -36.63 -23.28 -11.34
CA PRO A 94 -36.51 -21.96 -10.70
C PRO A 94 -35.64 -21.97 -9.45
N ALA A 95 -35.75 -23.02 -8.62
CA ALA A 95 -34.94 -23.16 -7.42
C ALA A 95 -33.45 -23.30 -7.78
N LEU A 96 -33.10 -24.07 -8.79
CA LEU A 96 -31.73 -24.22 -9.26
C LEU A 96 -31.17 -22.90 -9.81
N GLN A 97 -31.96 -22.14 -10.57
CA GLN A 97 -31.56 -20.82 -11.06
C GLN A 97 -31.26 -19.86 -9.90
N ALA A 98 -32.14 -19.82 -8.89
CA ALA A 98 -31.93 -18.99 -7.71
C ALA A 98 -30.63 -19.37 -6.96
N LEU A 99 -30.37 -20.67 -6.78
CA LEU A 99 -29.17 -21.17 -6.13
C LEU A 99 -27.89 -20.85 -6.93
N ILE A 100 -27.94 -20.96 -8.26
CA ILE A 100 -26.79 -20.60 -9.13
C ILE A 100 -26.53 -19.09 -9.04
N ARG A 101 -27.58 -18.27 -9.06
CA ARG A 101 -27.46 -16.82 -8.92
C ARG A 101 -26.84 -16.42 -7.60
N GLU A 102 -27.29 -17.04 -6.50
CA GLU A 102 -26.71 -16.82 -5.17
C GLU A 102 -25.24 -17.28 -5.09
N TYR A 103 -24.92 -18.42 -5.67
CA TYR A 103 -23.55 -18.91 -5.75
C TYR A 103 -22.64 -17.93 -6.51
N LEU A 104 -23.08 -17.41 -7.67
CA LEU A 104 -22.33 -16.40 -8.43
C LEU A 104 -22.19 -15.10 -7.64
N PHE A 105 -23.26 -14.68 -6.92
CA PHE A 105 -23.21 -13.53 -6.06
C PHE A 105 -22.12 -13.65 -5.00
N VAL A 106 -22.07 -14.78 -4.30
CA VAL A 106 -21.05 -15.04 -3.26
C VAL A 106 -19.64 -15.04 -3.84
N LEU A 107 -19.43 -15.64 -5.02
CA LEU A 107 -18.11 -15.67 -5.67
C LEU A 107 -17.65 -14.28 -6.10
N LEU A 108 -18.53 -13.48 -6.66
CA LEU A 108 -18.23 -12.10 -7.05
C LEU A 108 -18.00 -11.22 -5.82
N PHE A 109 -18.79 -11.41 -4.77
CA PHE A 109 -18.59 -10.69 -3.51
C PHE A 109 -17.22 -11.00 -2.91
N GLN A 110 -16.84 -12.27 -2.87
CA GLN A 110 -15.53 -12.69 -2.41
C GLN A 110 -14.41 -12.03 -3.24
N ALA A 111 -14.51 -12.07 -4.56
CA ALA A 111 -13.51 -11.48 -5.45
C ALA A 111 -13.36 -9.96 -5.24
N CYS A 112 -14.48 -9.23 -5.10
CA CYS A 112 -14.46 -7.80 -4.82
C CYS A 112 -13.89 -7.49 -3.43
N ALA A 113 -14.27 -8.25 -2.40
CA ALA A 113 -13.77 -8.08 -1.04
C ALA A 113 -12.26 -8.36 -0.95
N GLU A 114 -11.79 -9.42 -1.59
CA GLU A 114 -10.37 -9.77 -1.66
C GLU A 114 -9.55 -8.71 -2.40
N SER A 115 -10.06 -8.17 -3.52
CA SER A 115 -9.42 -7.07 -4.22
C SER A 115 -9.35 -5.80 -3.38
N LEU A 116 -10.42 -5.44 -2.69
CA LEU A 116 -10.45 -4.28 -1.79
C LEU A 116 -9.47 -4.44 -0.61
N ALA A 117 -9.42 -5.64 -0.02
CA ALA A 117 -8.45 -5.96 1.04
C ALA A 117 -7.01 -5.87 0.53
N SER A 118 -6.73 -6.38 -0.68
CA SER A 118 -5.42 -6.33 -1.32
C SER A 118 -4.98 -4.90 -1.62
N GLU A 119 -5.90 -4.05 -2.08
CA GLU A 119 -5.63 -2.62 -2.32
C GLU A 119 -5.28 -1.90 -1.01
N ASN A 120 -6.06 -2.10 0.04
CA ASN A 120 -5.81 -1.49 1.34
C ASN A 120 -4.49 -1.99 1.96
N ALA A 121 -4.16 -3.27 1.83
CA ALA A 121 -2.90 -3.83 2.29
C ALA A 121 -1.70 -3.21 1.53
N SER A 122 -1.83 -3.03 0.20
CA SER A 122 -0.81 -2.37 -0.63
C SER A 122 -0.59 -0.92 -0.22
N ARG A 123 -1.68 -0.20 0.03
CA ARG A 123 -1.64 1.20 0.48
C ARG A 123 -0.99 1.32 1.86
N LEU A 124 -1.35 0.44 2.79
CA LEU A 124 -0.73 0.39 4.12
C LEU A 124 0.77 0.12 4.04
N ALA A 125 1.19 -0.88 3.25
CA ALA A 125 2.59 -1.20 3.07
C ALA A 125 3.38 -0.06 2.39
N ALA A 126 2.76 0.71 1.49
CA ALA A 126 3.36 1.90 0.89
C ALA A 126 3.52 3.02 1.92
N MET A 127 2.53 3.26 2.77
CA MET A 127 2.59 4.26 3.86
C MET A 127 3.66 3.92 4.88
N GLN A 128 3.77 2.66 5.30
CA GLN A 128 4.82 2.21 6.24
C GLN A 128 6.23 2.39 5.67
N ARG A 129 6.42 2.15 4.36
CA ARG A 129 7.71 2.43 3.71
C ARG A 129 8.00 3.93 3.64
N ALA A 130 6.99 4.75 3.38
CA ALA A 130 7.14 6.21 3.36
C ALA A 130 7.49 6.75 4.75
N GLU A 131 6.83 6.26 5.81
CA GLU A 131 7.12 6.60 7.21
C GLU A 131 8.58 6.29 7.55
N LYS A 132 9.05 5.08 7.24
CA LYS A 132 10.46 4.70 7.46
C LYS A 132 11.44 5.61 6.72
N ASN A 133 11.15 5.95 5.46
CA ASN A 133 12.00 6.87 4.70
C ASN A 133 12.03 8.27 5.30
N ILE A 134 10.91 8.74 5.84
CA ILE A 134 10.83 10.04 6.54
C ILE A 134 11.71 10.01 7.79
N ASP A 135 11.65 8.95 8.59
CA ASP A 135 12.48 8.80 9.78
C ASP A 135 13.98 8.81 9.45
N GLU A 136 14.38 8.09 8.39
CA GLU A 136 15.76 8.07 7.91
C GLU A 136 16.23 9.48 7.47
N ILE A 137 15.39 10.22 6.74
CA ILE A 137 15.69 11.60 6.31
C ILE A 137 15.79 12.55 7.53
N LEU A 138 14.92 12.41 8.52
CA LEU A 138 14.96 13.22 9.74
C LEU A 138 16.24 12.96 10.54
N GLU A 139 16.68 11.72 10.65
CA GLU A 139 17.96 11.39 11.30
C GLU A 139 19.16 12.01 10.55
N GLU A 140 19.18 11.92 9.22
CA GLU A 140 20.24 12.52 8.40
C GLU A 140 20.27 14.06 8.54
N LEU A 141 19.09 14.68 8.53
CA LEU A 141 18.95 16.12 8.73
C LEU A 141 19.46 16.55 10.11
N ASN A 142 19.12 15.82 11.17
CA ASN A 142 19.62 16.07 12.52
C ASN A 142 21.14 15.94 12.59
N ARG A 143 21.73 14.90 12.02
CA ARG A 143 23.19 14.74 11.95
C ARG A 143 23.84 15.91 11.21
N THR A 144 23.27 16.31 10.09
CA THR A 144 23.77 17.44 9.31
C THR A 144 23.67 18.74 10.07
N PHE A 145 22.55 18.99 10.77
CA PHE A 145 22.37 20.17 11.62
C PHE A 145 23.42 20.25 12.73
N HIS A 146 23.66 19.13 13.43
CA HIS A 146 24.69 19.09 14.47
C HIS A 146 26.09 19.30 13.92
N ARG A 147 26.42 18.77 12.77
CA ARG A 147 27.70 18.97 12.10
C ARG A 147 27.91 20.45 11.71
N ILE A 148 26.94 21.06 11.05
CA ILE A 148 27.02 22.48 10.65
C ILE A 148 27.15 23.37 11.90
N ARG A 149 26.40 23.06 12.96
CA ARG A 149 26.50 23.81 14.22
C ARG A 149 27.90 23.68 14.84
N GLN A 150 28.49 22.50 14.82
CA GLN A 150 29.84 22.25 15.33
C GLN A 150 30.88 23.00 14.47
N GLU A 151 30.79 22.93 13.15
CA GLU A 151 31.66 23.66 12.24
C GLU A 151 31.60 25.19 12.50
N ALA A 152 30.40 25.74 12.70
CA ALA A 152 30.24 27.16 13.04
C ALA A 152 30.90 27.57 14.39
N ILE A 153 30.76 26.69 15.41
CA ILE A 153 31.41 26.90 16.72
C ILE A 153 32.95 26.82 16.58
N ASP A 154 33.43 25.87 15.79
CA ASP A 154 34.87 25.71 15.55
C ASP A 154 35.43 26.91 14.79
N GLU A 155 34.70 27.46 13.80
CA GLU A 155 35.07 28.68 13.05
C GLU A 155 35.17 29.89 13.98
N GLU A 156 34.16 30.09 14.85
CA GLU A 156 34.20 31.17 15.85
C GLU A 156 35.39 31.04 16.81
N LEU A 157 35.70 29.79 17.23
CA LEU A 157 36.85 29.51 18.10
C LEU A 157 38.18 29.81 17.41
N PHE A 158 38.33 29.42 16.13
CA PHE A 158 39.52 29.72 15.33
C PHE A 158 39.72 31.20 15.15
N ASP A 159 38.65 31.97 14.92
CA ASP A 159 38.71 33.43 14.82
C ASP A 159 39.19 34.06 16.12
N VAL A 160 38.72 33.62 17.27
CA VAL A 160 39.17 34.07 18.59
C VAL A 160 40.65 33.72 18.83
N ILE A 161 41.07 32.50 18.50
CA ILE A 161 42.47 32.08 18.64
C ILE A 161 43.38 32.88 17.73
N SER A 162 43.01 33.05 16.48
CA SER A 162 43.78 33.85 15.50
C SER A 162 43.90 35.31 15.90
N GLY A 163 42.82 35.88 16.47
CA GLY A 163 42.83 37.23 17.02
C GLY A 163 43.75 37.35 18.24
N TYR A 164 43.77 36.35 19.12
CA TYR A 164 44.67 36.31 20.25
C TYR A 164 46.15 36.18 19.83
N GLU A 165 46.45 35.29 18.88
CA GLU A 165 47.81 35.10 18.34
C GLU A 165 48.34 36.34 17.67
N ALA A 166 47.49 37.09 16.95
CA ALA A 166 47.86 38.37 16.29
C ALA A 166 48.19 39.48 17.33
N LEU A 167 47.55 39.48 18.49
CA LEU A 167 47.78 40.45 19.54
C LEU A 167 48.98 40.08 20.43
N TRP A 168 49.35 38.83 20.54
CA TRP A 168 50.40 38.33 21.41
C TRP A 168 51.80 38.95 21.14
N PRO A 169 52.28 39.07 19.90
CA PRO A 169 53.54 39.75 19.60
C PRO A 169 53.52 41.24 19.98
N ALA A 170 52.37 41.92 19.83
CA ALA A 170 52.23 43.31 20.20
C ALA A 170 52.32 43.52 21.72
N VAL A 171 51.72 42.62 22.52
CA VAL A 171 51.80 42.64 23.98
C VAL A 171 53.23 42.40 24.49
N LEU A 172 53.96 41.47 23.86
CA LEU A 172 55.35 41.21 24.20
C LEU A 172 56.26 42.37 23.83
N SER A 173 56.03 43.00 22.69
CA SER A 173 56.81 44.20 22.30
C SER A 173 56.54 45.40 23.21
N PHE A 174 55.31 45.58 23.68
CA PHE A 174 54.94 46.61 24.64
C PHE A 174 55.57 46.39 26.02
N GLY A 175 55.57 45.12 26.48
CA GLY A 175 56.26 44.72 27.75
C GLY A 175 57.77 44.96 27.70
N TYR A 176 58.38 44.74 26.54
CA TYR A 176 59.82 44.99 26.35
C TYR A 176 60.15 46.49 26.31
N VAL A 177 59.30 47.30 25.72
CA VAL A 177 59.41 48.77 25.70
C VAL A 177 59.19 49.34 27.10
N ALA A 178 58.15 48.85 27.83
CA ALA A 178 57.89 49.29 29.21
C ALA A 178 59.03 49.01 30.16
N LYS A 179 59.71 47.87 30.06
CA LYS A 179 60.88 47.50 30.83
C LYS A 179 62.11 48.38 30.54
N ARG A 180 62.19 49.00 29.37
CA ARG A 180 63.29 49.88 28.94
C ARG A 180 63.13 51.33 29.41
N PHE A 181 61.91 51.73 29.76
CA PHE A 181 61.59 53.09 30.22
C PHE A 181 61.29 53.26 31.70
N LEU A 182 61.20 52.14 32.48
CA LEU A 182 61.06 52.28 33.91
C LEU A 182 62.43 52.26 34.56
N PRO A 183 62.78 53.35 35.34
CA PRO A 183 64.00 53.36 36.13
C PRO A 183 63.96 52.25 37.20
N PRO A 184 65.15 51.75 37.63
CA PRO A 184 65.20 50.74 38.69
C PRO A 184 64.63 51.35 39.97
N LEU A 185 63.63 50.68 40.55
CA LEU A 185 63.14 51.02 41.88
C LEU A 185 64.26 50.73 42.83
N HIS A 186 64.73 51.80 43.46
CA HIS A 186 65.71 51.68 44.62
C HIS A 186 64.99 50.97 45.77
N GLU A 187 65.49 49.85 46.16
CA GLU A 187 65.18 49.22 47.44
C GLU A 187 65.81 50.07 48.53
N HIS A 188 64.95 50.50 49.49
CA HIS A 188 65.33 50.90 50.83
C HIS A 188 64.63 49.96 51.79
#